data_0fa7283022e0825f7bbe31b0ce358047
#
_entry.id   0fa7283022e0825f7bbe31b0ce358047
#
_cell.length_a   1.000
_cell.length_b   1.000
_cell.length_c   1.000
_cell.angle_alpha   90.00
_cell.angle_beta   90.00
_cell.angle_gamma   90.00
#
_symmetry.space_group_name_H-M   'P 1'
#
loop_
_entity.id
_entity.type
_entity.pdbx_description
1 polymer ?
#
loop_
_entity_poly.entity_id
_entity_poly.type
_entity_poly.pdbx_seq_one_letter_code
_entity_poly.pdbx_strand_id
1 'polypeptide(L)'
;MALAFGLSACAIHPASDPSAFAARTSQNSFELFGAAVDPPETLLLPLVHDPQEDGAACGAHALASLINYWHGAGTVRGADIFAASPPADTVIGYSMAELLALADASGLLASAVRIPAAGVIGELEAGRPVLVPVKVPSVYVQSRQLPGMNVPVLGLPAEIVTSRTAWLSEKTNWSMLNHFVLVAGYEGDKFVVLEPVAGFRTISAQRFERYRAPFGDAAIVFSRK
;
A
#
# COMPACT_ATOMS: atom_id res chain seq x y z
N MET A 1 -40.38 -29.95 -38.98
CA MET A 1 -39.42 -28.83 -39.06
C MET A 1 -39.12 -28.42 -37.62
N ALA A 2 -37.97 -28.85 -37.07
CA ALA A 2 -37.55 -28.51 -35.74
C ALA A 2 -36.50 -27.39 -35.85
N LEU A 3 -36.81 -26.19 -35.34
CA LEU A 3 -35.84 -25.10 -35.22
C LEU A 3 -34.95 -25.42 -34.02
N ALA A 4 -33.68 -25.75 -34.29
CA ALA A 4 -32.65 -25.77 -33.28
C ALA A 4 -32.21 -24.37 -33.01
N PHE A 5 -32.59 -23.79 -31.87
CA PHE A 5 -31.99 -22.60 -31.31
C PHE A 5 -30.60 -22.95 -30.80
N GLY A 6 -29.60 -22.58 -31.58
CA GLY A 6 -28.22 -22.62 -31.12
C GLY A 6 -28.02 -21.56 -30.04
N LEU A 7 -27.92 -21.99 -28.79
CA LEU A 7 -27.37 -21.19 -27.70
C LEU A 7 -25.89 -20.98 -28.00
N SER A 8 -25.55 -19.87 -28.65
CA SER A 8 -24.18 -19.37 -28.62
C SER A 8 -23.86 -19.00 -27.19
N ALA A 9 -23.34 -19.95 -26.44
CA ALA A 9 -22.68 -19.65 -25.19
C ALA A 9 -21.54 -18.65 -25.53
N CYS A 10 -21.65 -17.42 -25.09
CA CYS A 10 -20.52 -16.53 -25.05
C CYS A 10 -19.45 -17.23 -24.24
N ALA A 11 -18.50 -17.86 -24.91
CA ALA A 11 -17.32 -18.39 -24.27
C ALA A 11 -16.57 -17.19 -23.71
N ILE A 12 -16.75 -16.96 -22.41
CA ILE A 12 -15.87 -16.06 -21.68
C ILE A 12 -14.51 -16.73 -21.74
N HIS A 13 -13.67 -16.28 -22.66
CA HIS A 13 -12.29 -16.74 -22.68
C HIS A 13 -11.66 -16.21 -21.40
N PRO A 14 -11.17 -17.10 -20.52
CA PRO A 14 -10.42 -16.63 -19.36
C PRO A 14 -9.28 -15.77 -19.91
N ALA A 15 -9.15 -14.57 -19.40
CA ALA A 15 -8.02 -13.74 -19.76
C ALA A 15 -6.76 -14.52 -19.43
N SER A 16 -5.82 -14.57 -20.36
CA SER A 16 -4.52 -15.22 -20.16
C SER A 16 -3.71 -14.56 -19.04
N ASP A 17 -4.10 -13.35 -18.67
CA ASP A 17 -3.57 -12.59 -17.55
C ASP A 17 -4.75 -12.06 -16.70
N PRO A 18 -4.97 -12.60 -15.49
CA PRO A 18 -6.01 -12.13 -14.59
C PRO A 18 -5.90 -10.64 -14.23
N SER A 19 -4.68 -10.10 -14.18
CA SER A 19 -4.45 -8.69 -13.88
C SER A 19 -4.93 -7.80 -15.04
N ALA A 20 -4.65 -8.21 -16.28
CA ALA A 20 -5.13 -7.50 -17.47
C ALA A 20 -6.65 -7.59 -17.65
N PHE A 21 -7.26 -8.69 -17.21
CA PHE A 21 -8.72 -8.82 -17.16
C PHE A 21 -9.31 -7.89 -16.12
N ALA A 22 -8.78 -7.89 -14.89
CA ALA A 22 -9.24 -7.01 -13.82
C ALA A 22 -9.09 -5.53 -14.19
N ALA A 23 -7.97 -5.12 -14.81
CA ALA A 23 -7.76 -3.74 -15.27
C ALA A 23 -8.75 -3.30 -16.36
N ARG A 24 -9.21 -4.21 -17.20
CA ARG A 24 -10.22 -3.92 -18.23
C ARG A 24 -11.63 -3.93 -17.67
N THR A 25 -11.92 -4.77 -16.70
CA THR A 25 -13.27 -4.93 -16.15
C THR A 25 -13.59 -3.90 -15.10
N SER A 26 -12.61 -3.32 -14.40
CA SER A 26 -12.87 -2.29 -13.39
C SER A 26 -13.54 -1.03 -13.93
N GLN A 27 -13.35 -0.73 -15.22
CA GLN A 27 -13.95 0.47 -15.84
C GLN A 27 -15.22 0.21 -16.66
N ASN A 28 -15.39 -1.00 -17.20
CA ASN A 28 -16.41 -1.25 -18.21
C ASN A 28 -17.37 -2.42 -17.92
N SER A 29 -17.10 -3.25 -16.93
CA SER A 29 -17.98 -4.40 -16.64
C SER A 29 -19.34 -3.98 -16.12
N PHE A 30 -19.42 -2.85 -15.43
CA PHE A 30 -20.67 -2.30 -14.91
C PHE A 30 -21.54 -1.70 -15.99
N GLU A 31 -20.94 -1.07 -17.00
CA GLU A 31 -21.66 -0.55 -18.17
C GLU A 31 -22.19 -1.68 -19.06
N LEU A 32 -21.42 -2.78 -19.19
CA LEU A 32 -21.78 -3.89 -20.06
C LEU A 32 -23.06 -4.61 -19.63
N PHE A 33 -23.33 -4.65 -18.34
CA PHE A 33 -24.51 -5.31 -17.79
C PHE A 33 -25.64 -4.37 -17.39
N GLY A 34 -25.45 -3.06 -17.58
CA GLY A 34 -26.48 -2.05 -17.31
C GLY A 34 -26.90 -1.96 -15.82
N ALA A 35 -26.21 -2.62 -14.94
CA ALA A 35 -26.39 -2.55 -13.51
C ALA A 35 -25.21 -1.81 -12.89
N ALA A 36 -25.47 -0.71 -12.21
CA ALA A 36 -24.49 -0.12 -11.31
C ALA A 36 -24.23 -1.15 -10.19
N VAL A 37 -23.10 -1.82 -10.25
CA VAL A 37 -22.60 -2.61 -9.13
C VAL A 37 -21.65 -1.69 -8.40
N ASP A 38 -22.06 -1.21 -7.24
CA ASP A 38 -21.18 -0.44 -6.40
C ASP A 38 -19.99 -1.30 -6.00
N PRO A 39 -18.76 -0.76 -6.06
CA PRO A 39 -17.59 -1.46 -5.52
C PRO A 39 -17.87 -1.82 -4.06
N PRO A 40 -17.28 -2.91 -3.55
CA PRO A 40 -17.46 -3.28 -2.15
C PRO A 40 -17.07 -2.10 -1.26
N GLU A 41 -17.85 -1.84 -0.21
CA GLU A 41 -17.53 -0.77 0.76
C GLU A 41 -16.16 -1.01 1.44
N THR A 42 -15.71 -2.24 1.42
CA THR A 42 -14.44 -2.66 2.01
C THR A 42 -13.69 -3.63 1.10
N LEU A 43 -12.42 -3.39 0.94
CA LEU A 43 -11.48 -4.30 0.30
C LEU A 43 -10.21 -4.38 1.14
N LEU A 44 -9.74 -5.60 1.43
CA LEU A 44 -8.45 -5.82 2.06
C LEU A 44 -7.74 -6.98 1.37
N LEU A 45 -6.60 -6.69 0.76
CA LEU A 45 -5.74 -7.70 0.17
C LEU A 45 -5.01 -8.49 1.27
N PRO A 46 -4.84 -9.81 1.12
CA PRO A 46 -4.28 -10.68 2.15
C PRO A 46 -2.75 -10.57 2.25
N LEU A 47 -2.27 -9.38 2.55
CA LEU A 47 -0.86 -9.12 2.80
C LEU A 47 -0.46 -9.65 4.18
N VAL A 48 0.79 -10.10 4.29
CA VAL A 48 1.40 -10.48 5.56
C VAL A 48 2.38 -9.39 5.97
N HIS A 49 2.25 -8.90 7.18
CA HIS A 49 3.13 -7.88 7.73
C HIS A 49 4.53 -8.46 7.97
N ASP A 50 5.54 -7.81 7.40
CA ASP A 50 6.95 -8.04 7.72
C ASP A 50 7.42 -6.89 8.63
N PRO A 51 7.53 -7.12 9.96
CA PRO A 51 7.71 -6.03 10.91
C PRO A 51 9.13 -5.47 10.87
N GLN A 52 9.20 -4.13 10.81
CA GLN A 52 10.44 -3.38 10.99
C GLN A 52 10.62 -3.01 12.46
N GLU A 53 11.81 -3.23 13.00
CA GLU A 53 12.13 -2.84 14.37
C GLU A 53 12.58 -1.37 14.45
N ASP A 54 13.59 -0.98 13.66
CA ASP A 54 14.18 0.37 13.68
C ASP A 54 14.84 0.75 12.34
N GLY A 55 15.10 2.03 12.14
CA GLY A 55 15.99 2.55 11.10
C GLY A 55 15.35 2.83 9.74
N ALA A 56 16.20 2.89 8.70
CA ALA A 56 15.85 3.31 7.34
C ALA A 56 15.35 2.16 6.44
N ALA A 57 14.93 1.03 7.04
CA ALA A 57 14.58 -0.20 6.33
C ALA A 57 13.12 -0.27 5.86
N CYS A 58 12.31 0.79 6.04
CA CYS A 58 10.88 0.77 5.74
C CYS A 58 10.57 0.29 4.30
N GLY A 59 11.36 0.73 3.32
CA GLY A 59 11.22 0.29 1.94
C GLY A 59 11.45 -1.21 1.76
N ALA A 60 12.47 -1.78 2.44
CA ALA A 60 12.78 -3.20 2.38
C ALA A 60 11.66 -4.06 3.00
N HIS A 61 11.13 -3.66 4.16
CA HIS A 61 10.05 -4.38 4.85
C HIS A 61 8.72 -4.27 4.10
N ALA A 62 8.39 -3.10 3.55
CA ALA A 62 7.23 -2.94 2.68
C ALA A 62 7.35 -3.81 1.41
N LEU A 63 8.54 -3.83 0.79
CA LEU A 63 8.81 -4.66 -0.38
C LEU A 63 8.77 -6.16 -0.04
N ALA A 64 9.27 -6.58 1.12
CA ALA A 64 9.19 -7.97 1.56
C ALA A 64 7.73 -8.44 1.73
N SER A 65 6.89 -7.61 2.36
CA SER A 65 5.44 -7.90 2.46
C SER A 65 4.80 -8.06 1.08
N LEU A 66 5.22 -7.25 0.10
CA LEU A 66 4.74 -7.32 -1.27
C LEU A 66 5.25 -8.57 -2.01
N ILE A 67 6.53 -8.90 -1.90
CA ILE A 67 7.12 -10.12 -2.50
C ILE A 67 6.42 -11.35 -1.93
N ASN A 68 6.21 -11.39 -0.61
CA ASN A 68 5.49 -12.48 0.05
C ASN A 68 4.03 -12.59 -0.41
N TYR A 69 3.38 -11.49 -0.74
CA TYR A 69 2.04 -11.50 -1.33
C TYR A 69 2.01 -12.21 -2.69
N TRP A 70 3.01 -11.94 -3.55
CA TRP A 70 3.05 -12.48 -4.91
C TRP A 70 3.63 -13.90 -5.01
N HIS A 71 4.61 -14.23 -4.17
CA HIS A 71 5.37 -15.48 -4.24
C HIS A 71 5.04 -16.48 -3.13
N GLY A 72 4.28 -16.06 -2.13
CA GLY A 72 3.92 -16.86 -0.96
C GLY A 72 4.55 -16.33 0.33
N ALA A 73 3.80 -16.46 1.41
CA ALA A 73 4.25 -15.99 2.73
C ALA A 73 5.57 -16.64 3.16
N GLY A 74 6.49 -15.83 3.68
CA GLY A 74 7.79 -16.29 4.18
C GLY A 74 8.86 -16.49 3.10
N THR A 75 8.61 -16.07 1.86
CA THR A 75 9.60 -16.15 0.77
C THR A 75 10.83 -15.29 1.08
N VAL A 76 10.64 -14.10 1.66
CA VAL A 76 11.73 -13.17 1.98
C VAL A 76 11.36 -12.36 3.23
N ARG A 77 12.38 -11.85 3.92
CA ARG A 77 12.25 -10.92 5.04
C ARG A 77 12.86 -9.57 4.69
N GLY A 78 12.26 -8.49 5.14
CA GLY A 78 12.76 -7.14 4.91
C GLY A 78 14.16 -6.93 5.50
N ALA A 79 14.44 -7.53 6.65
CA ALA A 79 15.77 -7.51 7.26
C ALA A 79 16.85 -8.15 6.36
N ASP A 80 16.51 -9.23 5.65
CA ASP A 80 17.43 -9.91 4.74
C ASP A 80 17.68 -9.07 3.48
N ILE A 81 16.64 -8.43 2.93
CA ILE A 81 16.75 -7.45 1.85
C ILE A 81 17.67 -6.30 2.27
N PHE A 82 17.42 -5.72 3.44
CA PHE A 82 18.19 -4.59 3.96
C PHE A 82 19.67 -4.94 4.17
N ALA A 83 19.93 -6.13 4.71
CA ALA A 83 21.30 -6.61 4.94
C ALA A 83 22.06 -6.88 3.62
N ALA A 84 21.36 -7.47 2.63
CA ALA A 84 21.99 -7.81 1.33
C ALA A 84 22.15 -6.60 0.41
N SER A 85 21.25 -5.63 0.50
CA SER A 85 21.21 -4.46 -0.40
C SER A 85 20.76 -3.23 0.38
N PRO A 86 21.61 -2.69 1.28
CA PRO A 86 21.27 -1.49 2.03
C PRO A 86 21.06 -0.30 1.08
N PRO A 87 20.25 0.70 1.45
CA PRO A 87 20.07 1.89 0.65
C PRO A 87 21.39 2.68 0.55
N ALA A 88 21.56 3.39 -0.54
CA ALA A 88 22.75 4.26 -0.74
C ALA A 88 22.85 5.34 0.34
N ASP A 89 21.73 5.83 0.82
CA ASP A 89 21.64 6.75 1.96
C ASP A 89 20.93 6.08 3.14
N THR A 90 21.70 5.66 4.13
CA THR A 90 21.18 4.99 5.33
C THR A 90 20.43 5.92 6.29
N VAL A 91 20.48 7.23 6.08
CA VAL A 91 19.74 8.21 6.88
C VAL A 91 18.38 8.48 6.26
N ILE A 92 18.32 8.60 4.93
CA ILE A 92 17.10 8.89 4.19
C ILE A 92 16.30 7.60 3.90
N GLY A 93 16.99 6.47 3.73
CA GLY A 93 16.41 5.20 3.35
C GLY A 93 16.41 4.98 1.83
N TYR A 94 15.66 3.99 1.38
CA TYR A 94 15.58 3.63 -0.03
C TYR A 94 14.97 4.74 -0.89
N SER A 95 15.53 4.94 -2.06
CA SER A 95 14.89 5.65 -3.17
C SER A 95 13.91 4.75 -3.90
N MET A 96 12.98 5.35 -4.66
CA MET A 96 12.09 4.58 -5.53
C MET A 96 12.85 3.77 -6.59
N ALA A 97 13.96 4.29 -7.10
CA ALA A 97 14.79 3.59 -8.08
C ALA A 97 15.42 2.30 -7.51
N GLU A 98 15.91 2.36 -6.27
CA GLU A 98 16.43 1.18 -5.58
C GLU A 98 15.35 0.14 -5.34
N LEU A 99 14.15 0.57 -4.92
CA LEU A 99 13.01 -0.34 -4.72
C LEU A 99 12.54 -0.99 -6.03
N LEU A 100 12.55 -0.26 -7.15
CA LEU A 100 12.28 -0.83 -8.48
C LEU A 100 13.30 -1.89 -8.85
N ALA A 101 14.59 -1.64 -8.64
CA ALA A 101 15.66 -2.59 -8.93
C ALA A 101 15.53 -3.86 -8.06
N LEU A 102 15.23 -3.71 -6.78
CA LEU A 102 15.00 -4.83 -5.86
C LEU A 102 13.76 -5.65 -6.24
N ALA A 103 12.69 -4.99 -6.64
CA ALA A 103 11.49 -5.67 -7.12
C ALA A 103 11.75 -6.48 -8.40
N ASP A 104 12.49 -5.90 -9.36
CA ASP A 104 12.87 -6.59 -10.60
C ASP A 104 13.75 -7.82 -10.31
N ALA A 105 14.74 -7.67 -9.42
CA ALA A 105 15.60 -8.77 -8.95
C ALA A 105 14.80 -9.87 -8.25
N SER A 106 13.66 -9.53 -7.65
CA SER A 106 12.74 -10.48 -7.00
C SER A 106 11.72 -11.10 -7.94
N GLY A 107 11.84 -10.88 -9.26
CA GLY A 107 10.94 -11.47 -10.24
C GLY A 107 9.60 -10.76 -10.41
N LEU A 108 9.46 -9.55 -9.91
CA LEU A 108 8.28 -8.70 -10.11
C LEU A 108 8.50 -7.71 -11.25
N LEU A 109 7.45 -7.41 -12.00
CA LEU A 109 7.40 -6.21 -12.83
C LEU A 109 6.98 -5.05 -11.95
N ALA A 110 7.76 -3.99 -11.93
CA ALA A 110 7.50 -2.80 -11.13
C ALA A 110 7.62 -1.53 -11.98
N SER A 111 6.74 -0.58 -11.77
CA SER A 111 6.74 0.70 -12.48
C SER A 111 6.48 1.84 -11.53
N ALA A 112 7.34 2.87 -11.57
CA ALA A 112 7.07 4.12 -10.90
C ALA A 112 6.08 4.93 -11.71
N VAL A 113 5.00 5.36 -11.05
CA VAL A 113 3.88 6.08 -11.68
C VAL A 113 3.48 7.27 -10.82
N ARG A 114 2.70 8.17 -11.39
CA ARG A 114 1.94 9.18 -10.65
C ARG A 114 0.47 8.86 -10.80
N ILE A 115 -0.20 8.54 -9.72
CA ILE A 115 -1.61 8.16 -9.75
C ILE A 115 -2.39 8.87 -8.63
N PRO A 116 -3.60 9.38 -8.92
CA PRO A 116 -4.49 9.90 -7.90
C PRO A 116 -5.03 8.78 -7.00
N ALA A 117 -5.72 9.13 -5.91
CA ALA A 117 -6.34 8.16 -5.01
C ALA A 117 -7.27 7.17 -5.73
N ALA A 118 -8.04 7.64 -6.71
CA ALA A 118 -8.89 6.77 -7.52
C ALA A 118 -8.09 5.72 -8.31
N GLY A 119 -6.89 6.08 -8.79
CA GLY A 119 -6.00 5.12 -9.44
C GLY A 119 -5.46 4.08 -8.47
N VAL A 120 -5.18 4.47 -7.21
CA VAL A 120 -4.80 3.52 -6.15
C VAL A 120 -5.94 2.53 -5.88
N ILE A 121 -7.18 3.01 -5.81
CA ILE A 121 -8.36 2.14 -5.66
C ILE A 121 -8.45 1.14 -6.84
N GLY A 122 -8.29 1.60 -8.08
CA GLY A 122 -8.30 0.73 -9.25
C GLY A 122 -7.21 -0.37 -9.23
N GLU A 123 -6.01 -0.06 -8.71
CA GLU A 123 -4.95 -1.07 -8.51
C GLU A 123 -5.36 -2.10 -7.44
N LEU A 124 -5.93 -1.64 -6.34
CA LEU A 124 -6.40 -2.53 -5.27
C LEU A 124 -7.52 -3.45 -5.73
N GLU A 125 -8.50 -2.93 -6.48
CA GLU A 125 -9.60 -3.71 -7.08
C GLU A 125 -9.09 -4.75 -8.09
N ALA A 126 -7.97 -4.46 -8.74
CA ALA A 126 -7.26 -5.40 -9.60
C ALA A 126 -6.38 -6.40 -8.82
N GLY A 127 -6.45 -6.41 -7.49
CA GLY A 127 -5.65 -7.29 -6.63
C GLY A 127 -4.17 -6.89 -6.54
N ARG A 128 -3.84 -5.64 -6.81
CA ARG A 128 -2.45 -5.15 -6.81
C ARG A 128 -2.22 -4.15 -5.67
N PRO A 129 -1.50 -4.54 -4.62
CA PRO A 129 -1.06 -3.61 -3.58
C PRO A 129 -0.15 -2.54 -4.17
N VAL A 130 -0.24 -1.31 -3.64
CA VAL A 130 0.50 -0.15 -4.16
C VAL A 130 1.50 0.34 -3.12
N LEU A 131 2.78 0.42 -3.46
CA LEU A 131 3.80 0.98 -2.60
C LEU A 131 3.89 2.50 -2.82
N VAL A 132 3.72 3.26 -1.74
CA VAL A 132 3.69 4.72 -1.81
C VAL A 132 4.67 5.37 -0.84
N PRO A 133 5.42 6.38 -1.29
CA PRO A 133 6.15 7.26 -0.39
C PRO A 133 5.16 8.23 0.27
N VAL A 134 5.34 8.44 1.55
CA VAL A 134 4.54 9.36 2.36
C VAL A 134 5.43 10.20 3.27
N LYS A 135 5.00 11.40 3.58
CA LYS A 135 5.63 12.24 4.60
C LYS A 135 4.70 12.29 5.82
N VAL A 136 5.09 11.62 6.87
CA VAL A 136 4.25 11.38 8.05
C VAL A 136 4.88 11.93 9.34
N PRO A 137 4.08 12.32 10.34
CA PRO A 137 4.58 12.62 11.68
C PRO A 137 5.37 11.43 12.27
N SER A 138 6.56 11.70 12.79
CA SER A 138 7.43 10.65 13.36
C SER A 138 6.74 9.83 14.46
N VAL A 139 5.80 10.43 15.18
CA VAL A 139 5.04 9.76 16.24
C VAL A 139 4.20 8.57 15.74
N TYR A 140 3.90 8.49 14.44
CA TYR A 140 3.17 7.37 13.86
C TYR A 140 4.06 6.20 13.43
N VAL A 141 5.36 6.42 13.25
CA VAL A 141 6.32 5.42 12.74
C VAL A 141 7.39 5.05 13.75
N GLN A 142 7.28 5.50 14.99
CA GLN A 142 8.17 5.09 16.06
C GLN A 142 7.68 3.78 16.65
N SER A 143 8.48 2.71 16.55
CA SER A 143 8.17 1.39 17.09
C SER A 143 8.13 1.36 18.61
N ARG A 144 8.91 2.22 19.22
CA ARG A 144 8.93 2.37 20.68
C ARG A 144 7.89 3.39 21.09
N GLN A 145 6.86 2.91 21.77
CA GLN A 145 6.13 3.77 22.68
C GLN A 145 7.19 4.47 23.55
N LEU A 146 7.22 5.79 23.49
CA LEU A 146 8.13 6.54 24.35
C LEU A 146 8.02 5.99 25.76
N PRO A 147 9.13 5.74 26.48
CA PRO A 147 9.08 5.29 27.87
C PRO A 147 8.13 6.19 28.65
N GLY A 148 7.05 5.62 29.20
CA GLY A 148 6.00 6.38 29.87
C GLY A 148 4.75 6.71 29.04
N MET A 149 4.66 6.37 27.75
CA MET A 149 3.40 6.52 26.98
C MET A 149 2.26 5.63 27.49
N ASN A 150 2.58 4.53 28.19
CA ASN A 150 1.61 3.70 28.89
C ASN A 150 1.28 4.20 30.30
N VAL A 151 1.97 5.25 30.78
CA VAL A 151 1.66 5.90 32.04
C VAL A 151 0.75 7.08 31.70
N PRO A 152 -0.47 7.18 32.24
CA PRO A 152 -1.33 8.32 32.08
C PRO A 152 -0.61 9.58 32.59
N VAL A 153 0.05 10.32 31.72
CA VAL A 153 0.63 11.59 32.09
C VAL A 153 -0.54 12.55 32.28
N LEU A 154 -0.81 12.92 33.49
CA LEU A 154 -1.87 13.86 33.87
C LEU A 154 -3.29 13.39 33.49
N GLY A 155 -3.56 12.08 33.45
CA GLY A 155 -4.90 11.55 33.15
C GLY A 155 -5.35 11.71 31.69
N LEU A 156 -4.45 12.08 30.77
CA LEU A 156 -4.76 12.14 29.35
C LEU A 156 -4.48 10.79 28.67
N PRO A 157 -5.44 10.25 27.90
CA PRO A 157 -5.19 9.06 27.09
C PRO A 157 -4.00 9.26 26.14
N ALA A 158 -3.15 8.23 25.98
CA ALA A 158 -2.00 8.28 25.07
C ALA A 158 -2.39 8.68 23.63
N GLU A 159 -3.56 8.29 23.20
CA GLU A 159 -4.14 8.64 21.89
C GLU A 159 -4.31 10.17 21.71
N ILE A 160 -4.71 10.89 22.76
CA ILE A 160 -4.85 12.35 22.70
C ILE A 160 -3.48 13.01 22.55
N VAL A 161 -2.48 12.53 23.28
CA VAL A 161 -1.10 13.04 23.18
C VAL A 161 -0.54 12.78 21.79
N THR A 162 -0.70 11.57 21.28
CA THR A 162 -0.27 11.19 19.93
C THR A 162 -0.96 12.03 18.85
N SER A 163 -2.28 12.19 18.95
CA SER A 163 -3.06 12.98 17.99
C SER A 163 -2.68 14.46 17.99
N ARG A 164 -2.45 15.05 19.16
CA ARG A 164 -2.02 16.45 19.26
C ARG A 164 -0.60 16.66 18.77
N THR A 165 0.32 15.75 19.09
CA THR A 165 1.70 15.80 18.59
C THR A 165 1.73 15.66 17.07
N ALA A 166 0.97 14.73 16.51
CA ALA A 166 0.84 14.57 15.07
C ALA A 166 0.25 15.83 14.40
N TRP A 167 -0.81 16.39 14.96
CA TRP A 167 -1.40 17.63 14.45
C TRP A 167 -0.40 18.79 14.45
N LEU A 168 0.39 18.95 15.54
CA LEU A 168 1.41 19.98 15.61
C LEU A 168 2.50 19.76 14.57
N SER A 169 2.95 18.53 14.40
CA SER A 169 3.94 18.15 13.38
C SER A 169 3.44 18.45 11.96
N GLU A 170 2.17 18.14 11.65
CA GLU A 170 1.54 18.47 10.37
C GLU A 170 1.47 19.98 10.12
N LYS A 171 1.19 20.77 11.15
CA LYS A 171 1.08 22.23 11.05
C LYS A 171 2.41 22.95 10.91
N THR A 172 3.43 22.48 11.60
CA THR A 172 4.75 23.14 11.67
C THR A 172 5.78 22.49 10.77
N ASN A 173 5.45 21.36 10.13
CA ASN A 173 6.38 20.48 9.41
C ASN A 173 7.56 20.00 10.30
N TRP A 174 7.40 20.08 11.62
CA TRP A 174 8.38 19.64 12.59
C TRP A 174 8.23 18.14 12.85
N SER A 175 9.37 17.42 12.89
CA SER A 175 9.37 15.97 13.12
C SER A 175 8.53 15.15 12.12
N MET A 176 8.57 15.56 10.84
CA MET A 176 8.00 14.79 9.73
C MET A 176 9.06 13.91 9.11
N LEU A 177 8.75 12.65 8.84
CA LEU A 177 9.65 11.67 8.24
C LEU A 177 9.15 11.25 6.87
N ASN A 178 10.09 11.03 5.95
CA ASN A 178 9.82 10.30 4.71
C ASN A 178 9.72 8.81 5.06
N HIS A 179 8.72 8.16 4.51
CA HIS A 179 8.42 6.78 4.85
C HIS A 179 7.78 6.07 3.65
N PHE A 180 7.90 4.74 3.59
CA PHE A 180 7.19 3.93 2.62
C PHE A 180 6.12 3.10 3.31
N VAL A 181 4.92 3.11 2.75
CA VAL A 181 3.81 2.26 3.18
C VAL A 181 3.24 1.50 1.99
N LEU A 182 2.67 0.34 2.26
CA LEU A 182 1.99 -0.47 1.26
C LEU A 182 0.48 -0.28 1.41
N VAL A 183 -0.19 0.25 0.39
CA VAL A 183 -1.65 0.35 0.42
C VAL A 183 -2.21 -1.03 0.14
N ALA A 184 -2.97 -1.54 1.11
CA ALA A 184 -3.46 -2.91 1.14
C ALA A 184 -4.97 -3.01 0.87
N GLY A 185 -5.70 -1.90 0.96
CA GLY A 185 -7.14 -1.90 0.82
C GLY A 185 -7.78 -0.57 1.14
N TYR A 186 -9.10 -0.60 1.27
CA TYR A 186 -9.90 0.55 1.70
C TYR A 186 -11.11 0.10 2.51
N GLU A 187 -11.66 1.02 3.30
CA GLU A 187 -12.87 0.86 4.09
C GLU A 187 -13.63 2.19 4.06
N GLY A 188 -14.73 2.26 3.30
CA GLY A 188 -15.45 3.50 3.06
C GLY A 188 -14.54 4.60 2.50
N ASP A 189 -14.40 5.71 3.21
CA ASP A 189 -13.57 6.87 2.84
C ASP A 189 -12.12 6.78 3.33
N LYS A 190 -11.68 5.61 3.81
CA LYS A 190 -10.34 5.39 4.36
C LYS A 190 -9.58 4.37 3.54
N PHE A 191 -8.28 4.61 3.40
CA PHE A 191 -7.35 3.59 2.94
C PHE A 191 -6.88 2.72 4.11
N VAL A 192 -6.68 1.43 3.83
CA VAL A 192 -5.97 0.52 4.72
C VAL A 192 -4.54 0.43 4.22
N VAL A 193 -3.60 0.83 5.06
CA VAL A 193 -2.17 0.78 4.76
C VAL A 193 -1.49 -0.23 5.67
N LEU A 194 -0.54 -0.96 5.11
CA LEU A 194 0.40 -1.78 5.86
C LEU A 194 1.66 -0.95 6.08
N GLU A 195 1.82 -0.52 7.32
CA GLU A 195 2.92 0.30 7.79
C GLU A 195 3.99 -0.64 8.38
N PRO A 196 5.26 -0.58 7.93
CA PRO A 196 6.29 -1.54 8.34
C PRO A 196 6.53 -1.67 9.84
N VAL A 197 6.41 -0.57 10.59
CA VAL A 197 6.64 -0.57 12.04
C VAL A 197 5.39 -0.98 12.81
N ALA A 198 4.24 -0.45 12.44
CA ALA A 198 3.01 -0.53 13.24
C ALA A 198 1.94 -1.49 12.68
N GLY A 199 2.20 -2.14 11.54
CA GLY A 199 1.26 -3.06 10.90
C GLY A 199 0.10 -2.34 10.20
N PHE A 200 -1.04 -3.02 10.08
CA PHE A 200 -2.21 -2.45 9.41
C PHE A 200 -2.76 -1.22 10.14
N ARG A 201 -2.99 -0.16 9.37
CA ARG A 201 -3.55 1.11 9.84
C ARG A 201 -4.57 1.64 8.84
N THR A 202 -5.55 2.39 9.33
CA THR A 202 -6.48 3.14 8.49
C THR A 202 -6.09 4.61 8.45
N ILE A 203 -6.22 5.22 7.28
CA ILE A 203 -5.96 6.63 7.06
C ILE A 203 -7.08 7.21 6.19
N SER A 204 -7.67 8.37 6.57
CA SER A 204 -8.66 9.01 5.72
C SER A 204 -8.07 9.39 4.36
N ALA A 205 -8.87 9.34 3.30
CA ALA A 205 -8.42 9.69 1.94
C ALA A 205 -7.79 11.09 1.90
N GLN A 206 -8.39 12.07 2.58
CA GLN A 206 -7.84 13.43 2.66
C GLN A 206 -6.44 13.48 3.30
N ARG A 207 -6.19 12.70 4.36
CA ARG A 207 -4.89 12.67 5.03
C ARG A 207 -3.88 11.89 4.19
N PHE A 208 -4.30 10.83 3.55
CA PHE A 208 -3.49 10.04 2.62
C PHE A 208 -2.96 10.90 1.47
N GLU A 209 -3.83 11.68 0.81
CA GLU A 209 -3.43 12.61 -0.24
C GLU A 209 -2.45 13.67 0.29
N ARG A 210 -2.71 14.24 1.46
CA ARG A 210 -1.82 15.22 2.08
C ARG A 210 -0.42 14.67 2.33
N TYR A 211 -0.31 13.41 2.75
CA TYR A 211 0.99 12.79 3.04
C TYR A 211 1.75 12.38 1.78
N ARG A 212 1.05 12.13 0.68
CA ARG A 212 1.63 11.84 -0.63
C ARG A 212 2.01 13.09 -1.43
N ALA A 213 1.32 14.20 -1.21
CA ALA A 213 1.50 15.44 -1.96
C ALA A 213 2.97 15.91 -2.09
N PRO A 214 3.83 15.80 -1.07
CA PRO A 214 5.26 16.16 -1.20
C PRO A 214 6.02 15.33 -2.24
N PHE A 215 5.50 14.15 -2.62
CA PHE A 215 6.09 13.26 -3.61
C PHE A 215 5.37 13.32 -4.97
N GLY A 216 4.41 14.26 -5.14
CA GLY A 216 3.68 14.47 -6.40
C GLY A 216 2.88 13.24 -6.83
N ASP A 217 2.19 12.61 -5.88
CA ASP A 217 1.37 11.41 -6.06
C ASP A 217 2.12 10.20 -6.64
N ALA A 218 3.44 10.17 -6.40
CA ALA A 218 4.26 9.05 -6.80
C ALA A 218 3.81 7.74 -6.13
N ALA A 219 3.93 6.65 -6.86
CA ALA A 219 3.65 5.30 -6.42
C ALA A 219 4.49 4.30 -7.20
N ILE A 220 4.67 3.10 -6.66
CA ILE A 220 5.16 1.96 -7.41
C ILE A 220 4.03 0.95 -7.48
N VAL A 221 3.67 0.57 -8.70
CA VAL A 221 2.71 -0.47 -9.01
C VAL A 221 3.43 -1.73 -9.47
N PHE A 222 2.82 -2.88 -9.20
CA PHE A 222 3.48 -4.17 -9.39
C PHE A 222 2.58 -5.17 -10.11
N SER A 223 3.24 -6.10 -10.83
CA SER A 223 2.60 -7.31 -11.34
C SER A 223 3.61 -8.46 -11.38
N ARG A 224 3.13 -9.68 -11.57
CA ARG A 224 4.02 -10.82 -11.85
C ARG A 224 4.65 -10.68 -13.23
N LYS A 225 5.89 -11.15 -13.35
CA LYS A 225 6.52 -11.42 -14.65
C LYS A 225 5.85 -12.57 -15.35
#